data_94d6050d5e6dc5074b714adf710447c0
#
_entry.id   94d6050d5e6dc5074b714adf710447c0
#
_cell.length_a   1.000
_cell.length_b   1.000
_cell.length_c   1.000
_cell.angle_alpha   90.00
_cell.angle_beta   90.00
_cell.angle_gamma   90.00
#
_symmetry.space_group_name_H-M   'P 1'
#
loop_
_entity.id
_entity.type
_entity.pdbx_description
1 polymer ?
#
loop_
_entity_poly.entity_id
_entity_poly.type
_entity_poly.pdbx_seq_one_letter_code
_entity_poly.pdbx_strand_id
1 'polypeptide(L)'
;MIAKASYEKVLVWLGVVGMWTVGGAIYPVMSNVTKSVAPMNLVFYRAFGSSIVLFIILLLFKREQFRYLRWNKGLIPLFAASLLFNPTCAGALAWSSTKIPGAISSLLFGTLPAMATIFGAIVGRRPHRMAVMGVVIATIAVGFLVGGPSGRVTTPGVLAALFATIAWFGATEVWVTFNPGYPLLLATMLQTAIGSAGCFFARPILHSPAINWHQYQIGGVIFLTCAFAAQHFAYLGISSRVSGPVLTSFGFVNPLVAAIVGYALYAQKISLIQAVAGLILLVGVFLVVREDLSASSDNAPHN
;
A
#
# COMPACT_ATOMS: atom_id res chain seq x y z
N MET A 1 35.63 -1.21 2.14
CA MET A 1 34.64 -0.18 1.83
C MET A 1 33.74 -0.58 0.63
N ILE A 2 34.31 -1.01 -0.50
CA ILE A 2 33.56 -1.39 -1.73
C ILE A 2 32.55 -2.52 -1.51
N ALA A 3 32.92 -3.58 -0.78
CA ALA A 3 32.04 -4.71 -0.50
C ALA A 3 30.79 -4.34 0.34
N LYS A 4 30.94 -3.41 1.29
CA LYS A 4 29.80 -2.92 2.12
C LYS A 4 28.81 -2.12 1.28
N ALA A 5 29.30 -1.24 0.41
CA ALA A 5 28.45 -0.45 -0.49
C ALA A 5 27.73 -1.32 -1.52
N SER A 6 28.34 -2.41 -1.99
CA SER A 6 27.71 -3.39 -2.88
C SER A 6 26.61 -4.16 -2.15
N TYR A 7 26.84 -4.59 -0.92
CA TYR A 7 25.87 -5.32 -0.10
C TYR A 7 24.62 -4.44 0.23
N GLU A 8 24.83 -3.17 0.57
CA GLU A 8 23.71 -2.24 0.82
C GLU A 8 22.84 -2.03 -0.42
N LYS A 9 23.46 -1.90 -1.61
CA LYS A 9 22.72 -1.82 -2.88
C LYS A 9 21.88 -3.07 -3.13
N VAL A 10 22.45 -4.26 -2.92
CA VAL A 10 21.73 -5.53 -3.08
C VAL A 10 20.54 -5.62 -2.14
N LEU A 11 20.69 -5.24 -0.86
CA LEU A 11 19.58 -5.23 0.11
C LEU A 11 18.45 -4.28 -0.30
N VAL A 12 18.78 -3.08 -0.80
CA VAL A 12 17.79 -2.12 -1.29
C VAL A 12 17.02 -2.71 -2.46
N TRP A 13 17.70 -3.30 -3.46
CA TRP A 13 17.04 -3.91 -4.60
C TRP A 13 16.21 -5.15 -4.23
N LEU A 14 16.66 -5.96 -3.28
CA LEU A 14 15.85 -7.06 -2.73
C LEU A 14 14.58 -6.53 -2.05
N GLY A 15 14.68 -5.41 -1.33
CA GLY A 15 13.52 -4.72 -0.77
C GLY A 15 12.54 -4.24 -1.85
N VAL A 16 13.04 -3.62 -2.92
CA VAL A 16 12.23 -3.15 -4.05
C VAL A 16 11.53 -4.32 -4.76
N VAL A 17 12.27 -5.37 -5.12
CA VAL A 17 11.70 -6.57 -5.77
C VAL A 17 10.70 -7.28 -4.85
N GLY A 18 10.99 -7.34 -3.55
CA GLY A 18 10.06 -7.86 -2.55
C GLY A 18 8.76 -7.05 -2.49
N MET A 19 8.84 -5.72 -2.55
CA MET A 19 7.67 -4.85 -2.63
C MET A 19 6.84 -5.09 -3.90
N TRP A 20 7.48 -5.35 -5.03
CA TRP A 20 6.78 -5.64 -6.30
C TRP A 20 6.06 -6.98 -6.24
N THR A 21 6.74 -8.03 -5.82
CA THR A 21 6.23 -9.40 -5.86
C THR A 21 5.28 -9.68 -4.72
N VAL A 22 5.72 -9.49 -3.49
CA VAL A 22 4.91 -9.72 -2.29
C VAL A 22 3.77 -8.71 -2.22
N GLY A 23 4.05 -7.43 -2.50
CA GLY A 23 3.05 -6.37 -2.53
C GLY A 23 1.95 -6.63 -3.55
N GLY A 24 2.31 -7.06 -4.76
CA GLY A 24 1.34 -7.43 -5.81
C GLY A 24 0.49 -8.63 -5.41
N ALA A 25 1.08 -9.65 -4.78
CA ALA A 25 0.36 -10.84 -4.35
C ALA A 25 -0.65 -10.60 -3.21
N ILE A 26 -0.48 -9.55 -2.40
CA ILE A 26 -1.41 -9.18 -1.32
C ILE A 26 -2.84 -9.00 -1.85
N TYR A 27 -3.02 -8.35 -2.99
CA TYR A 27 -4.34 -7.98 -3.50
C TYR A 27 -5.22 -9.17 -3.88
N PRO A 28 -4.76 -10.14 -4.71
CA PRO A 28 -5.58 -11.31 -5.04
C PRO A 28 -5.79 -12.24 -3.84
N VAL A 29 -4.81 -12.38 -2.94
CA VAL A 29 -4.97 -13.15 -1.70
C VAL A 29 -6.02 -12.49 -0.80
N MET A 30 -5.95 -11.17 -0.61
CA MET A 30 -6.94 -10.42 0.16
C MET A 30 -8.34 -10.56 -0.44
N SER A 31 -8.48 -10.41 -1.76
CA SER A 31 -9.75 -10.61 -2.47
C SER A 31 -10.31 -12.02 -2.32
N ASN A 32 -9.47 -13.04 -2.16
CA ASN A 32 -9.93 -14.39 -1.91
C ASN A 32 -10.33 -14.60 -0.45
N VAL A 33 -9.56 -14.13 0.50
CA VAL A 33 -9.82 -14.29 1.95
C VAL A 33 -11.08 -13.50 2.36
N THR A 34 -11.32 -12.33 1.78
CA THR A 34 -12.52 -11.53 2.09
C THR A 34 -13.84 -12.13 1.61
N LYS A 35 -13.83 -13.24 0.85
CA LYS A 35 -15.05 -13.99 0.53
C LYS A 35 -15.68 -14.63 1.77
N SER A 36 -14.89 -14.87 2.81
CA SER A 36 -15.31 -15.62 4.00
C SER A 36 -14.89 -14.96 5.32
N VAL A 37 -13.99 -13.99 5.27
CA VAL A 37 -13.56 -13.19 6.43
C VAL A 37 -13.99 -11.75 6.23
N ALA A 38 -14.74 -11.19 7.19
CA ALA A 38 -15.14 -9.78 7.13
C ALA A 38 -13.92 -8.87 7.00
N PRO A 39 -13.97 -7.82 6.15
CA PRO A 39 -12.83 -6.97 5.83
C PRO A 39 -12.09 -6.44 7.05
N MET A 40 -12.79 -5.89 8.03
CA MET A 40 -12.16 -5.30 9.22
C MET A 40 -11.56 -6.36 10.15
N ASN A 41 -12.15 -7.56 10.22
CA ASN A 41 -11.56 -8.69 10.92
C ASN A 41 -10.23 -9.10 10.27
N LEU A 42 -10.20 -9.21 8.95
CA LEU A 42 -8.98 -9.54 8.21
C LEU A 42 -7.88 -8.52 8.49
N VAL A 43 -8.20 -7.22 8.42
CA VAL A 43 -7.22 -6.15 8.67
C VAL A 43 -6.73 -6.18 10.11
N PHE A 44 -7.62 -6.42 11.07
CA PHE A 44 -7.26 -6.59 12.47
C PHE A 44 -6.25 -7.73 12.66
N TYR A 45 -6.58 -8.95 12.22
CA TYR A 45 -5.70 -10.11 12.43
C TYR A 45 -4.36 -9.95 11.70
N ARG A 46 -4.39 -9.40 10.49
CA ARG A 46 -3.18 -9.11 9.73
C ARG A 46 -2.29 -8.11 10.47
N ALA A 47 -2.81 -6.99 10.94
CA ALA A 47 -2.04 -5.96 11.63
C ALA A 47 -1.56 -6.45 13.00
N PHE A 48 -2.41 -7.16 13.75
CA PHE A 48 -2.07 -7.75 15.04
C PHE A 48 -0.97 -8.81 14.89
N GLY A 49 -1.15 -9.76 13.98
CA GLY A 49 -0.13 -10.77 13.70
C GLY A 49 1.19 -10.15 13.22
N SER A 50 1.14 -9.12 12.37
CA SER A 50 2.34 -8.40 11.93
C SER A 50 3.05 -7.70 13.09
N SER A 51 2.31 -7.12 14.03
CA SER A 51 2.90 -6.51 15.23
C SER A 51 3.62 -7.54 16.11
N ILE A 52 3.05 -8.75 16.25
CA ILE A 52 3.69 -9.87 16.97
C ILE A 52 4.97 -10.31 16.26
N VAL A 53 4.93 -10.52 14.94
CA VAL A 53 6.11 -10.91 14.16
C VAL A 53 7.23 -9.87 14.31
N LEU A 54 6.91 -8.58 14.14
CA LEU A 54 7.88 -7.50 14.28
C LEU A 54 8.39 -7.36 15.73
N PHE A 55 7.53 -7.58 16.73
CA PHE A 55 7.93 -7.59 18.14
C PHE A 55 8.92 -8.73 18.43
N ILE A 56 8.66 -9.93 17.93
CA ILE A 56 9.59 -11.08 18.10
C ILE A 56 10.93 -10.76 17.42
N ILE A 57 10.92 -10.22 16.20
CA ILE A 57 12.15 -9.82 15.50
C ILE A 57 12.90 -8.74 16.30
N LEU A 58 12.19 -7.76 16.83
CA LEU A 58 12.76 -6.69 17.65
C LEU A 58 13.39 -7.26 18.93
N LEU A 59 12.70 -8.18 19.62
CA LEU A 59 13.16 -8.80 20.84
C LEU A 59 14.42 -9.67 20.63
N LEU A 60 14.47 -10.42 19.52
CA LEU A 60 15.57 -11.32 19.24
C LEU A 60 16.81 -10.61 18.68
N PHE A 61 16.63 -9.60 17.83
CA PHE A 61 17.74 -9.04 17.05
C PHE A 61 18.05 -7.57 17.37
N LYS A 62 17.12 -6.82 17.95
CA LYS A 62 17.22 -5.35 18.12
C LYS A 62 16.60 -4.86 19.42
N ARG A 63 16.71 -5.65 20.49
CA ARG A 63 16.11 -5.33 21.79
C ARG A 63 16.57 -3.99 22.37
N GLU A 64 17.74 -3.52 21.97
CA GLU A 64 18.25 -2.21 22.38
C GLU A 64 17.37 -1.05 21.91
N GLN A 65 16.54 -1.28 20.89
CA GLN A 65 15.61 -0.23 20.39
C GLN A 65 14.48 0.06 21.38
N PHE A 66 14.15 -0.85 22.31
CA PHE A 66 13.15 -0.57 23.35
C PHE A 66 13.50 0.61 24.25
N ARG A 67 14.78 0.98 24.39
CA ARG A 67 15.20 2.18 25.11
C ARG A 67 14.66 3.47 24.52
N TYR A 68 14.27 3.47 23.23
CA TYR A 68 13.66 4.59 22.54
C TYR A 68 12.15 4.70 22.78
N LEU A 69 11.54 3.68 23.40
CA LEU A 69 10.12 3.70 23.75
C LEU A 69 9.90 4.70 24.89
N ARG A 70 9.70 5.95 24.52
CA ARG A 70 9.45 7.05 25.44
C ARG A 70 8.22 7.81 25.02
N TRP A 71 7.51 8.33 26.00
CA TRP A 71 6.40 9.24 25.74
C TRP A 71 6.94 10.56 25.21
N ASN A 72 6.76 10.83 23.93
CA ASN A 72 7.24 12.03 23.26
C ASN A 72 6.25 12.51 22.20
N LYS A 73 6.48 13.71 21.66
CA LYS A 73 5.60 14.32 20.64
C LYS A 73 5.49 13.51 19.34
N GLY A 74 6.44 12.62 19.04
CA GLY A 74 6.43 11.72 17.90
C GLY A 74 5.35 10.63 17.96
N LEU A 75 4.75 10.39 19.14
CA LEU A 75 3.62 9.45 19.27
C LEU A 75 2.36 9.96 18.55
N ILE A 76 2.14 11.27 18.48
CA ILE A 76 0.96 11.83 17.81
C ILE A 76 0.97 11.52 16.31
N PRO A 77 2.00 11.87 15.53
CA PRO A 77 2.05 11.50 14.11
C PRO A 77 2.12 9.98 13.90
N LEU A 78 2.78 9.24 14.78
CA LEU A 78 2.78 7.78 14.72
C LEU A 78 1.36 7.22 14.87
N PHE A 79 0.59 7.71 15.84
CA PHE A 79 -0.80 7.31 16.07
C PHE A 79 -1.69 7.67 14.86
N ALA A 80 -1.60 8.90 14.36
CA ALA A 80 -2.34 9.36 13.20
C ALA A 80 -2.02 8.51 11.94
N ALA A 81 -0.74 8.31 11.62
CA ALA A 81 -0.33 7.47 10.51
C ALA A 81 -0.80 6.02 10.67
N SER A 82 -0.76 5.47 11.90
CA SER A 82 -1.22 4.10 12.18
C SER A 82 -2.70 3.91 11.89
N LEU A 83 -3.55 4.87 12.27
CA LEU A 83 -4.99 4.83 11.99
C LEU A 83 -5.27 5.03 10.51
N LEU A 84 -4.53 5.89 9.84
CA LEU A 84 -4.68 6.09 8.40
C LEU A 84 -4.24 4.85 7.60
N PHE A 85 -3.10 4.22 7.92
CA PHE A 85 -2.62 3.03 7.21
C PHE A 85 -3.49 1.78 7.45
N ASN A 86 -3.95 1.53 8.66
CA ASN A 86 -4.60 0.25 9.01
C ASN A 86 -6.13 0.34 8.94
N PRO A 87 -6.88 0.86 9.93
CA PRO A 87 -8.33 0.81 9.83
C PRO A 87 -8.87 1.59 8.63
N THR A 88 -8.26 2.72 8.26
CA THR A 88 -8.77 3.55 7.18
C THR A 88 -8.37 3.02 5.80
N CYS A 89 -7.09 3.02 5.47
CA CYS A 89 -6.61 2.57 4.16
C CYS A 89 -6.86 1.07 3.95
N ALA A 90 -6.29 0.24 4.83
CA ALA A 90 -6.38 -1.20 4.66
C ALA A 90 -7.80 -1.73 4.86
N GLY A 91 -8.60 -1.10 5.72
CA GLY A 91 -10.01 -1.40 5.88
C GLY A 91 -10.81 -1.12 4.61
N ALA A 92 -10.64 0.06 4.02
CA ALA A 92 -11.28 0.42 2.75
C ALA A 92 -10.83 -0.48 1.60
N LEU A 93 -9.53 -0.81 1.53
CA LEU A 93 -8.98 -1.70 0.51
C LEU A 93 -9.51 -3.14 0.65
N ALA A 94 -9.58 -3.66 1.87
CA ALA A 94 -10.17 -4.98 2.15
C ALA A 94 -11.66 -5.01 1.81
N TRP A 95 -12.40 -3.96 2.12
CA TRP A 95 -13.80 -3.85 1.73
C TRP A 95 -13.96 -3.74 0.21
N SER A 96 -13.15 -2.93 -0.47
CA SER A 96 -13.08 -2.86 -1.93
C SER A 96 -12.88 -4.25 -2.55
N SER A 97 -11.99 -5.06 -1.97
CA SER A 97 -11.68 -6.42 -2.45
C SER A 97 -12.86 -7.39 -2.39
N THR A 98 -13.94 -7.07 -1.66
CA THR A 98 -15.23 -7.82 -1.70
C THR A 98 -16.07 -7.47 -2.93
N LYS A 99 -15.77 -6.37 -3.61
CA LYS A 99 -16.58 -5.76 -4.66
C LYS A 99 -15.91 -5.72 -6.03
N ILE A 100 -14.57 -5.85 -6.05
CA ILE A 100 -13.77 -5.81 -7.28
C ILE A 100 -12.62 -6.84 -7.21
N PRO A 101 -12.14 -7.34 -8.36
CA PRO A 101 -10.98 -8.23 -8.41
C PRO A 101 -9.71 -7.58 -7.84
N GLY A 102 -8.83 -8.40 -7.23
CA GLY A 102 -7.60 -7.92 -6.61
C GLY A 102 -6.69 -7.15 -7.57
N ALA A 103 -6.57 -7.59 -8.83
CA ALA A 103 -5.79 -6.88 -9.84
C ALA A 103 -6.33 -5.47 -10.12
N ILE A 104 -7.64 -5.27 -10.13
CA ILE A 104 -8.27 -3.95 -10.29
C ILE A 104 -8.03 -3.09 -9.06
N SER A 105 -8.15 -3.65 -7.84
CA SER A 105 -7.76 -2.95 -6.61
C SER A 105 -6.32 -2.47 -6.64
N SER A 106 -5.40 -3.31 -7.13
CA SER A 106 -3.98 -2.97 -7.27
C SER A 106 -3.74 -1.85 -8.29
N LEU A 107 -4.45 -1.89 -9.44
CA LEU A 107 -4.40 -0.82 -10.46
C LEU A 107 -4.85 0.52 -9.88
N LEU A 108 -5.97 0.54 -9.16
CA LEU A 108 -6.50 1.75 -8.54
C LEU A 108 -5.56 2.29 -7.46
N PHE A 109 -4.95 1.40 -6.67
CA PHE A 109 -3.94 1.79 -5.70
C PHE A 109 -2.67 2.36 -6.37
N GLY A 110 -2.35 1.91 -7.58
CA GLY A 110 -1.29 2.44 -8.43
C GLY A 110 -1.48 3.90 -8.87
N THR A 111 -2.68 4.49 -8.66
CA THR A 111 -2.93 5.93 -8.91
C THR A 111 -2.33 6.86 -7.85
N LEU A 112 -1.61 6.33 -6.87
CA LEU A 112 -0.99 7.10 -5.78
C LEU A 112 -0.21 8.35 -6.27
N PRO A 113 0.64 8.29 -7.32
CA PRO A 113 1.31 9.48 -7.85
C PRO A 113 0.34 10.54 -8.39
N ALA A 114 -0.76 10.11 -9.02
CA ALA A 114 -1.78 11.04 -9.51
C ALA A 114 -2.48 11.76 -8.33
N MET A 115 -2.75 11.07 -7.23
CA MET A 115 -3.29 11.68 -6.01
C MET A 115 -2.32 12.68 -5.39
N ALA A 116 -1.01 12.38 -5.39
CA ALA A 116 0.03 13.31 -4.94
C ALA A 116 0.05 14.59 -5.79
N THR A 117 -0.09 14.46 -7.11
CA THR A 117 -0.18 15.61 -8.04
C THR A 117 -1.42 16.46 -7.78
N ILE A 118 -2.59 15.83 -7.61
CA ILE A 118 -3.84 16.53 -7.30
C ILE A 118 -3.71 17.29 -5.98
N PHE A 119 -3.20 16.62 -4.94
CA PHE A 119 -2.99 17.25 -3.64
C PHE A 119 -2.00 18.41 -3.73
N GLY A 120 -0.89 18.24 -4.46
CA GLY A 120 0.09 19.29 -4.74
C GLY A 120 -0.59 20.53 -5.36
N ALA A 121 -1.49 20.33 -6.32
CA ALA A 121 -2.23 21.41 -6.96
C ALA A 121 -3.17 22.15 -5.97
N ILE A 122 -3.84 21.39 -5.09
CA ILE A 122 -4.74 21.97 -4.05
C ILE A 122 -3.96 22.85 -3.07
N VAL A 123 -2.73 22.46 -2.68
CA VAL A 123 -1.88 23.24 -1.77
C VAL A 123 -1.05 24.31 -2.50
N GLY A 124 -1.41 24.64 -3.75
CA GLY A 124 -0.84 25.75 -4.51
C GLY A 124 0.43 25.43 -5.31
N ARG A 125 0.89 24.17 -5.34
CA ARG A 125 1.95 23.74 -6.24
C ARG A 125 1.40 23.65 -7.65
N ARG A 126 2.04 24.29 -8.61
CA ARG A 126 1.60 24.25 -10.03
C ARG A 126 2.09 22.95 -10.68
N PRO A 127 1.22 21.97 -10.95
CA PRO A 127 1.64 20.76 -11.62
C PRO A 127 2.01 21.07 -13.07
N HIS A 128 3.01 20.36 -13.58
CA HIS A 128 3.41 20.47 -14.97
C HIS A 128 2.30 19.90 -15.88
N ARG A 129 2.25 20.38 -17.14
CA ARG A 129 1.21 20.00 -18.11
C ARG A 129 1.13 18.49 -18.34
N MET A 130 2.28 17.81 -18.39
CA MET A 130 2.33 16.34 -18.56
C MET A 130 1.74 15.60 -17.36
N ALA A 131 1.98 16.07 -16.14
CA ALA A 131 1.36 15.49 -14.95
C ALA A 131 -0.16 15.67 -14.96
N VAL A 132 -0.66 16.85 -15.37
CA VAL A 132 -2.10 17.10 -15.54
C VAL A 132 -2.71 16.16 -16.59
N MET A 133 -2.06 16.00 -17.74
CA MET A 133 -2.48 15.04 -18.78
C MET A 133 -2.52 13.62 -18.25
N GLY A 134 -1.50 13.21 -17.49
CA GLY A 134 -1.45 11.89 -16.87
C GLY A 134 -2.61 11.66 -15.90
N VAL A 135 -2.95 12.64 -15.06
CA VAL A 135 -4.10 12.59 -14.14
C VAL A 135 -5.42 12.45 -14.92
N VAL A 136 -5.60 13.23 -16.00
CA VAL A 136 -6.79 13.16 -16.83
C VAL A 136 -6.94 11.78 -17.48
N ILE A 137 -5.87 11.26 -18.09
CA ILE A 137 -5.84 9.92 -18.70
C ILE A 137 -6.15 8.85 -17.64
N ALA A 138 -5.52 8.90 -16.47
CA ALA A 138 -5.79 7.95 -15.38
C ALA A 138 -7.25 8.02 -14.92
N THR A 139 -7.83 9.21 -14.80
CA THR A 139 -9.24 9.40 -14.41
C THR A 139 -10.21 8.81 -15.43
N ILE A 140 -9.97 9.04 -16.72
CA ILE A 140 -10.78 8.46 -17.81
C ILE A 140 -10.68 6.93 -17.78
N ALA A 141 -9.46 6.39 -17.61
CA ALA A 141 -9.23 4.95 -17.52
C ALA A 141 -9.98 4.31 -16.35
N VAL A 142 -10.01 4.96 -15.17
CA VAL A 142 -10.81 4.51 -14.02
C VAL A 142 -12.30 4.44 -14.39
N GLY A 143 -12.82 5.40 -15.15
CA GLY A 143 -14.20 5.36 -15.65
C GLY A 143 -14.49 4.11 -16.48
N PHE A 144 -13.57 3.70 -17.34
CA PHE A 144 -13.72 2.47 -18.17
C PHE A 144 -13.54 1.17 -17.36
N LEU A 145 -12.90 1.20 -16.20
CA LEU A 145 -12.81 0.03 -15.31
C LEU A 145 -14.16 -0.30 -14.68
N VAL A 146 -15.02 0.69 -14.46
CA VAL A 146 -16.34 0.53 -13.86
C VAL A 146 -17.32 -0.04 -14.87
N GLY A 147 -18.10 -1.06 -14.48
CA GLY A 147 -19.19 -1.55 -15.33
C GLY A 147 -18.79 -2.43 -16.51
N GLY A 148 -17.57 -2.98 -16.52
CA GLY A 148 -17.16 -3.95 -17.53
C GLY A 148 -18.13 -5.15 -17.61
N PRO A 149 -18.21 -5.84 -18.77
CA PRO A 149 -19.24 -6.86 -19.06
C PRO A 149 -19.28 -8.05 -18.08
N SER A 150 -18.32 -8.17 -17.19
CA SER A 150 -18.29 -9.20 -16.13
C SER A 150 -19.15 -8.87 -14.90
N GLY A 151 -19.71 -7.65 -14.77
CA GLY A 151 -20.47 -7.20 -13.59
C GLY A 151 -19.69 -7.23 -12.26
N ARG A 152 -18.38 -7.57 -12.30
CA ARG A 152 -17.55 -7.80 -11.12
C ARG A 152 -16.86 -6.54 -10.60
N VAL A 153 -16.97 -5.42 -11.30
CA VAL A 153 -16.38 -4.15 -10.88
C VAL A 153 -17.50 -3.18 -10.57
N THR A 154 -17.69 -2.91 -9.29
CA THR A 154 -18.75 -2.02 -8.80
C THR A 154 -18.21 -0.63 -8.50
N THR A 155 -19.00 0.41 -8.75
CA THR A 155 -18.65 1.79 -8.40
C THR A 155 -18.26 1.96 -6.93
N PRO A 156 -19.00 1.42 -5.94
CA PRO A 156 -18.58 1.53 -4.54
C PRO A 156 -17.24 0.88 -4.25
N GLY A 157 -16.93 -0.25 -4.91
CA GLY A 157 -15.64 -0.92 -4.77
C GLY A 157 -14.48 -0.09 -5.31
N VAL A 158 -14.68 0.57 -6.46
CA VAL A 158 -13.71 1.50 -7.05
C VAL A 158 -13.50 2.71 -6.16
N LEU A 159 -14.56 3.34 -5.68
CA LEU A 159 -14.47 4.50 -4.77
C LEU A 159 -13.75 4.16 -3.47
N ALA A 160 -14.00 2.97 -2.91
CA ALA A 160 -13.31 2.51 -1.71
C ALA A 160 -11.81 2.29 -1.95
N ALA A 161 -11.41 1.75 -3.12
CA ALA A 161 -9.99 1.61 -3.47
C ALA A 161 -9.30 2.96 -3.66
N LEU A 162 -9.96 3.92 -4.30
CA LEU A 162 -9.44 5.29 -4.44
C LEU A 162 -9.33 6.00 -3.08
N PHE A 163 -10.33 5.84 -2.21
CA PHE A 163 -10.28 6.34 -0.85
C PHE A 163 -9.13 5.74 -0.05
N ALA A 164 -8.89 4.41 -0.20
CA ALA A 164 -7.73 3.76 0.39
C ALA A 164 -6.40 4.36 -0.10
N THR A 165 -6.32 4.70 -1.40
CA THR A 165 -5.14 5.36 -1.97
C THR A 165 -4.90 6.74 -1.37
N ILE A 166 -5.96 7.53 -1.19
CA ILE A 166 -5.90 8.85 -0.52
C ILE A 166 -5.45 8.69 0.95
N ALA A 167 -6.02 7.71 1.66
CA ALA A 167 -5.65 7.44 3.05
C ALA A 167 -4.19 6.99 3.19
N TRP A 168 -3.70 6.16 2.27
CA TRP A 168 -2.28 5.79 2.21
C TRP A 168 -1.38 6.99 1.98
N PHE A 169 -1.74 7.84 1.00
CA PHE A 169 -1.02 9.08 0.73
C PHE A 169 -0.96 9.97 1.97
N GLY A 170 -2.09 10.24 2.61
CA GLY A 170 -2.15 11.04 3.83
C GLY A 170 -1.32 10.44 4.97
N ALA A 171 -1.35 9.13 5.15
CA ALA A 171 -0.53 8.44 6.14
C ALA A 171 0.97 8.59 5.87
N THR A 172 1.36 8.49 4.58
CA THR A 172 2.75 8.68 4.16
C THR A 172 3.21 10.12 4.38
N GLU A 173 2.39 11.12 4.05
CA GLU A 173 2.69 12.53 4.29
C GLU A 173 2.85 12.83 5.79
N VAL A 174 1.97 12.31 6.64
CA VAL A 174 2.10 12.42 8.11
C VAL A 174 3.41 11.80 8.58
N TRP A 175 3.75 10.60 8.08
CA TRP A 175 4.99 9.91 8.43
C TRP A 175 6.24 10.67 8.02
N VAL A 176 6.28 11.16 6.78
CA VAL A 176 7.45 11.85 6.23
C VAL A 176 7.62 13.24 6.84
N THR A 177 6.53 13.99 6.96
CA THR A 177 6.58 15.38 7.43
C THR A 177 6.93 15.48 8.91
N PHE A 178 6.34 14.63 9.73
CA PHE A 178 6.47 14.76 11.20
C PHE A 178 7.50 13.81 11.80
N ASN A 179 8.07 12.91 11.02
CA ASN A 179 9.08 11.92 11.42
C ASN A 179 8.97 11.52 12.91
N PRO A 180 8.34 10.39 13.26
CA PRO A 180 8.10 10.02 14.66
C PRO A 180 9.36 9.93 15.54
N GLY A 181 10.57 9.87 14.92
CA GLY A 181 11.84 9.84 15.62
C GLY A 181 12.16 8.51 16.30
N TYR A 182 11.43 7.46 15.97
CA TYR A 182 11.71 6.10 16.45
C TYR A 182 12.57 5.32 15.45
N PRO A 183 13.44 4.38 15.91
CA PRO A 183 14.10 3.44 15.03
C PRO A 183 13.07 2.68 14.16
N LEU A 184 13.39 2.46 12.88
CA LEU A 184 12.45 1.95 11.88
C LEU A 184 11.69 0.71 12.33
N LEU A 185 12.38 -0.31 12.86
CA LEU A 185 11.73 -1.56 13.26
C LEU A 185 10.76 -1.36 14.42
N LEU A 186 11.17 -0.58 15.44
CA LEU A 186 10.30 -0.21 16.55
C LEU A 186 9.09 0.60 16.08
N ALA A 187 9.31 1.59 15.21
CA ALA A 187 8.25 2.43 14.66
C ALA A 187 7.24 1.61 13.84
N THR A 188 7.71 0.68 13.00
CA THR A 188 6.82 -0.21 12.21
C THR A 188 6.02 -1.15 13.12
N MET A 189 6.66 -1.71 14.16
CA MET A 189 5.98 -2.55 15.15
C MET A 189 4.89 -1.75 15.90
N LEU A 190 5.21 -0.57 16.39
CA LEU A 190 4.24 0.30 17.09
C LEU A 190 3.10 0.71 16.16
N GLN A 191 3.41 1.06 14.91
CA GLN A 191 2.41 1.45 13.92
C GLN A 191 1.42 0.32 13.65
N THR A 192 1.90 -0.92 13.48
CA THR A 192 1.02 -2.07 13.27
C THR A 192 0.22 -2.42 14.53
N ALA A 193 0.82 -2.28 15.73
CA ALA A 193 0.14 -2.51 17.01
C ALA A 193 -0.98 -1.48 17.25
N ILE A 194 -0.69 -0.18 17.10
CA ILE A 194 -1.68 0.90 17.24
C ILE A 194 -2.76 0.75 16.18
N GLY A 195 -2.37 0.46 14.93
CA GLY A 195 -3.31 0.23 13.83
C GLY A 195 -4.22 -0.97 14.09
N SER A 196 -3.71 -2.06 14.67
CA SER A 196 -4.53 -3.21 15.05
C SER A 196 -5.54 -2.87 16.15
N ALA A 197 -5.14 -2.07 17.15
CA ALA A 197 -6.06 -1.55 18.16
C ALA A 197 -7.17 -0.70 17.52
N GLY A 198 -6.83 0.19 16.58
CA GLY A 198 -7.81 0.95 15.81
C GLY A 198 -8.79 0.06 15.04
N CYS A 199 -8.29 -1.01 14.40
CA CYS A 199 -9.14 -2.01 13.74
C CYS A 199 -10.05 -2.74 14.75
N PHE A 200 -9.51 -3.11 15.91
CA PHE A 200 -10.30 -3.78 16.96
C PHE A 200 -11.53 -2.96 17.36
N PHE A 201 -11.36 -1.68 17.62
CA PHE A 201 -12.46 -0.77 17.97
C PHE A 201 -13.40 -0.45 16.79
N ALA A 202 -12.89 -0.49 15.54
CA ALA A 202 -13.73 -0.30 14.36
C ALA A 202 -14.63 -1.51 14.03
N ARG A 203 -14.26 -2.73 14.45
CA ARG A 203 -15.01 -3.96 14.15
C ARG A 203 -16.48 -3.92 14.57
N PRO A 204 -16.84 -3.57 15.81
CA PRO A 204 -18.25 -3.53 16.21
C PRO A 204 -19.01 -2.41 15.49
N ILE A 205 -18.38 -1.27 15.22
CA ILE A 205 -19.00 -0.15 14.50
C ILE A 205 -19.36 -0.57 13.07
N LEU A 206 -18.52 -1.37 12.43
CA LEU A 206 -18.72 -1.86 11.06
C LEU A 206 -19.46 -3.21 11.01
N HIS A 207 -20.08 -3.62 12.12
CA HIS A 207 -20.86 -4.86 12.22
C HIS A 207 -20.11 -6.08 11.66
N SER A 208 -18.81 -6.19 11.96
CA SER A 208 -18.00 -7.31 11.49
C SER A 208 -18.33 -8.58 12.26
N PRO A 209 -18.93 -9.62 11.63
CA PRO A 209 -19.31 -10.86 12.30
C PRO A 209 -18.08 -11.61 12.81
N ALA A 210 -18.28 -12.51 13.77
CA ALA A 210 -17.23 -13.42 14.23
C ALA A 210 -16.69 -14.27 13.08
N ILE A 211 -15.41 -14.62 13.14
CA ILE A 211 -14.78 -15.41 12.08
C ILE A 211 -15.14 -16.88 12.26
N ASN A 212 -15.60 -17.47 11.16
CA ASN A 212 -15.66 -18.91 11.02
C ASN A 212 -14.39 -19.39 10.31
N TRP A 213 -13.45 -19.98 11.07
CA TRP A 213 -12.14 -20.37 10.59
C TRP A 213 -12.20 -21.67 9.77
N HIS A 214 -12.10 -21.56 8.45
CA HIS A 214 -11.81 -22.68 7.57
C HIS A 214 -10.31 -22.76 7.29
N GLN A 215 -9.77 -23.99 7.13
CA GLN A 215 -8.33 -24.22 6.93
C GLN A 215 -7.71 -23.38 5.81
N TYR A 216 -8.42 -23.20 4.70
CA TYR A 216 -7.94 -22.40 3.55
C TYR A 216 -7.80 -20.89 3.85
N GLN A 217 -8.54 -20.39 4.83
CA GLN A 217 -8.49 -18.97 5.22
C GLN A 217 -7.30 -18.66 6.13
N ILE A 218 -6.92 -19.62 6.98
CA ILE A 218 -5.79 -19.48 7.91
C ILE A 218 -4.50 -19.22 7.12
N GLY A 219 -4.22 -20.02 6.09
CA GLY A 219 -3.04 -19.83 5.23
C GLY A 219 -2.99 -18.46 4.57
N GLY A 220 -4.13 -17.98 4.06
CA GLY A 220 -4.24 -16.64 3.48
C GLY A 220 -4.01 -15.53 4.50
N VAL A 221 -4.54 -15.66 5.72
CA VAL A 221 -4.33 -14.68 6.80
C VAL A 221 -2.87 -14.68 7.26
N ILE A 222 -2.23 -15.85 7.40
CA ILE A 222 -0.81 -15.96 7.73
C ILE A 222 0.04 -15.31 6.64
N PHE A 223 -0.23 -15.63 5.36
CA PHE A 223 0.47 -15.00 4.24
C PHE A 223 0.34 -13.46 4.30
N LEU A 224 -0.89 -12.95 4.43
CA LEU A 224 -1.15 -11.51 4.49
C LEU A 224 -0.48 -10.85 5.70
N THR A 225 -0.37 -11.54 6.82
CA THR A 225 0.32 -11.09 8.04
C THR A 225 1.82 -10.91 7.77
N CYS A 226 2.47 -11.96 7.27
CA CYS A 226 3.92 -11.94 7.00
C CYS A 226 4.25 -10.99 5.83
N ALA A 227 3.45 -11.02 4.76
CA ALA A 227 3.61 -10.15 3.61
C ALA A 227 3.47 -8.67 3.99
N PHE A 228 2.50 -8.34 4.83
CA PHE A 228 2.30 -6.96 5.29
C PHE A 228 3.46 -6.50 6.18
N ALA A 229 3.91 -7.32 7.14
CA ALA A 229 5.06 -6.99 7.98
C ALA A 229 6.31 -6.73 7.13
N ALA A 230 6.61 -7.63 6.18
CA ALA A 230 7.76 -7.52 5.30
C ALA A 230 7.66 -6.31 4.36
N GLN A 231 6.52 -6.12 3.70
CA GLN A 231 6.31 -5.01 2.76
C GLN A 231 6.35 -3.66 3.48
N HIS A 232 5.71 -3.56 4.63
CA HIS A 232 5.63 -2.30 5.38
C HIS A 232 7.00 -1.90 5.92
N PHE A 233 7.74 -2.86 6.47
CA PHE A 233 9.12 -2.65 6.90
C PHE A 233 10.04 -2.27 5.72
N ALA A 234 9.93 -2.97 4.59
CA ALA A 234 10.70 -2.68 3.39
C ALA A 234 10.37 -1.26 2.86
N TYR A 235 9.07 -0.92 2.72
CA TYR A 235 8.62 0.40 2.24
C TYR A 235 9.20 1.54 3.09
N LEU A 236 9.02 1.46 4.41
CA LEU A 236 9.55 2.48 5.31
C LEU A 236 11.08 2.52 5.32
N GLY A 237 11.73 1.36 5.21
CA GLY A 237 13.20 1.24 5.22
C GLY A 237 13.88 1.75 3.97
N ILE A 238 13.24 1.63 2.79
CA ILE A 238 13.81 2.09 1.52
C ILE A 238 13.34 3.49 1.13
N SER A 239 12.27 4.01 1.74
CA SER A 239 11.69 5.31 1.40
C SER A 239 12.67 6.47 1.46
N SER A 240 13.66 6.40 2.35
CA SER A 240 14.75 7.38 2.48
C SER A 240 16.02 7.05 1.69
N ARG A 241 16.06 5.91 0.97
CA ARG A 241 17.27 5.38 0.32
C ARG A 241 17.17 5.27 -1.19
N VAL A 242 15.97 5.41 -1.73
CA VAL A 242 15.70 5.33 -3.16
C VAL A 242 15.05 6.63 -3.63
N SER A 243 15.20 6.93 -4.92
CA SER A 243 14.49 8.05 -5.53
C SER A 243 12.97 7.81 -5.50
N GLY A 244 12.18 8.86 -5.47
CA GLY A 244 10.72 8.80 -5.49
C GLY A 244 10.16 7.85 -6.56
N PRO A 245 10.68 7.90 -7.81
CA PRO A 245 10.26 6.99 -8.87
C PRO A 245 10.52 5.51 -8.63
N VAL A 246 11.65 5.16 -8.06
CA VAL A 246 11.93 3.76 -7.68
C VAL A 246 10.98 3.36 -6.55
N LEU A 247 10.74 4.24 -5.58
CA LEU A 247 9.80 3.98 -4.50
C LEU A 247 8.36 3.77 -5.02
N THR A 248 7.92 4.57 -5.99
CA THR A 248 6.56 4.50 -6.54
C THR A 248 6.38 3.48 -7.66
N SER A 249 7.47 2.84 -8.13
CA SER A 249 7.44 1.82 -9.21
C SER A 249 6.57 0.61 -8.90
N PHE A 250 6.30 0.33 -7.61
CA PHE A 250 5.36 -0.72 -7.22
C PHE A 250 3.95 -0.48 -7.79
N GLY A 251 3.56 0.77 -8.03
CA GLY A 251 2.28 1.13 -8.67
C GLY A 251 2.12 0.56 -10.08
N PHE A 252 3.23 0.28 -10.78
CA PHE A 252 3.22 -0.32 -12.13
C PHE A 252 3.37 -1.85 -12.09
N VAL A 253 4.19 -2.37 -11.18
CA VAL A 253 4.53 -3.79 -11.15
C VAL A 253 3.50 -4.60 -10.37
N ASN A 254 2.99 -4.07 -9.26
CA ASN A 254 2.00 -4.76 -8.43
C ASN A 254 0.74 -5.19 -9.19
N PRO A 255 0.13 -4.38 -10.09
CA PRO A 255 -1.02 -4.82 -10.87
C PRO A 255 -0.73 -6.01 -11.77
N LEU A 256 0.46 -6.08 -12.37
CA LEU A 256 0.87 -7.21 -13.20
C LEU A 256 1.01 -8.48 -12.36
N VAL A 257 1.71 -8.38 -11.23
CA VAL A 257 1.84 -9.49 -10.28
C VAL A 257 0.46 -9.91 -9.73
N ALA A 258 -0.39 -8.95 -9.39
CA ALA A 258 -1.74 -9.22 -8.90
C ALA A 258 -2.60 -9.94 -9.96
N ALA A 259 -2.47 -9.57 -11.23
CA ALA A 259 -3.17 -10.24 -12.32
C ALA A 259 -2.69 -11.68 -12.51
N ILE A 260 -1.37 -11.90 -12.53
CA ILE A 260 -0.76 -13.23 -12.68
C ILE A 260 -1.14 -14.14 -11.50
N VAL A 261 -0.93 -13.69 -10.27
CA VAL A 261 -1.24 -14.47 -9.06
C VAL A 261 -2.75 -14.70 -8.93
N GLY A 262 -3.56 -13.69 -9.23
CA GLY A 262 -5.01 -13.77 -9.21
C GLY A 262 -5.56 -14.80 -10.20
N TYR A 263 -5.00 -14.83 -11.41
CA TYR A 263 -5.36 -15.82 -12.42
C TYR A 263 -4.88 -17.23 -12.03
N ALA A 264 -3.60 -17.36 -11.70
CA ALA A 264 -2.97 -18.66 -11.47
C ALA A 264 -3.51 -19.40 -10.21
N LEU A 265 -3.76 -18.67 -9.11
CA LEU A 265 -4.15 -19.27 -7.84
C LEU A 265 -5.64 -19.20 -7.53
N TYR A 266 -6.35 -18.23 -8.08
CA TYR A 266 -7.75 -17.95 -7.70
C TYR A 266 -8.72 -17.87 -8.87
N ALA A 267 -8.28 -18.20 -10.09
CA ALA A 267 -9.08 -18.13 -11.32
C ALA A 267 -9.78 -16.75 -11.51
N GLN A 268 -9.14 -15.68 -11.03
CA GLN A 268 -9.63 -14.31 -11.21
C GLN A 268 -9.43 -13.90 -12.66
N LYS A 269 -10.52 -13.68 -13.38
CA LYS A 269 -10.48 -13.26 -14.77
C LYS A 269 -10.63 -11.74 -14.87
N ILE A 270 -9.84 -11.14 -15.75
CA ILE A 270 -9.94 -9.74 -16.15
C ILE A 270 -10.48 -9.72 -17.59
N SER A 271 -11.50 -8.90 -17.84
CA SER A 271 -12.00 -8.74 -19.22
C SER A 271 -11.00 -7.96 -20.06
N LEU A 272 -11.08 -8.13 -21.41
CA LEU A 272 -10.22 -7.37 -22.32
C LEU A 272 -10.36 -5.85 -22.13
N ILE A 273 -11.58 -5.37 -21.92
CA ILE A 273 -11.85 -3.94 -21.66
C ILE A 273 -11.12 -3.48 -20.39
N GLN A 274 -11.18 -4.27 -19.32
CA GLN A 274 -10.48 -3.97 -18.07
C GLN A 274 -8.96 -4.02 -18.24
N ALA A 275 -8.44 -4.95 -19.04
CA ALA A 275 -7.02 -5.03 -19.36
C ALA A 275 -6.55 -3.78 -20.14
N VAL A 276 -7.28 -3.38 -21.16
CA VAL A 276 -7.00 -2.17 -21.94
C VAL A 276 -7.11 -0.92 -21.09
N ALA A 277 -8.17 -0.77 -20.30
CA ALA A 277 -8.33 0.35 -19.37
C ALA A 277 -7.19 0.40 -18.33
N GLY A 278 -6.75 -0.76 -17.83
CA GLY A 278 -5.61 -0.88 -16.94
C GLY A 278 -4.31 -0.40 -17.58
N LEU A 279 -4.06 -0.76 -18.84
CA LEU A 279 -2.89 -0.26 -19.59
C LEU A 279 -2.94 1.25 -19.78
N ILE A 280 -4.10 1.81 -20.14
CA ILE A 280 -4.29 3.27 -20.28
C ILE A 280 -4.04 3.96 -18.94
N LEU A 281 -4.53 3.40 -17.84
CA LEU A 281 -4.28 3.91 -16.48
C LEU A 281 -2.79 3.92 -16.17
N LEU A 282 -2.07 2.83 -16.44
CA LEU A 282 -0.63 2.76 -16.23
C LEU A 282 0.13 3.80 -17.06
N VAL A 283 -0.28 4.06 -18.30
CA VAL A 283 0.30 5.15 -19.12
C VAL A 283 0.05 6.50 -18.46
N GLY A 284 -1.16 6.78 -17.99
CA GLY A 284 -1.48 8.01 -17.27
C GLY A 284 -0.59 8.21 -16.03
N VAL A 285 -0.46 7.17 -15.20
CA VAL A 285 0.40 7.20 -14.01
C VAL A 285 1.88 7.37 -14.38
N PHE A 286 2.33 6.71 -15.45
CA PHE A 286 3.70 6.86 -15.96
C PHE A 286 4.02 8.31 -16.36
N LEU A 287 3.09 9.01 -17.04
CA LEU A 287 3.28 10.41 -17.40
C LEU A 287 3.43 11.31 -16.17
N VAL A 288 2.67 11.03 -15.09
CA VAL A 288 2.82 11.75 -13.82
C VAL A 288 4.20 11.53 -13.21
N VAL A 289 4.63 10.28 -13.10
CA VAL A 289 5.91 9.91 -12.47
C VAL A 289 7.12 10.41 -13.25
N ARG A 290 7.05 10.34 -14.59
CA ARG A 290 8.13 10.83 -15.46
C ARG A 290 8.43 12.31 -15.24
N GLU A 291 7.39 13.09 -14.99
CA GLU A 291 7.54 14.53 -14.79
C GLU A 291 8.19 14.88 -13.45
N ASP A 292 7.81 14.18 -12.38
CA ASP A 292 8.46 14.33 -11.08
C ASP A 292 9.96 14.00 -11.15
N LEU A 293 10.36 13.12 -12.09
CA LEU A 293 11.75 12.79 -12.37
C LEU A 293 12.52 13.93 -12.97
N SER A 294 11.97 14.55 -14.04
CA SER A 294 12.62 15.64 -14.74
C SER A 294 12.77 16.87 -13.84
N ALA A 295 11.74 17.20 -13.06
CA ALA A 295 11.77 18.32 -12.12
C ALA A 295 12.79 18.11 -10.97
N SER A 296 13.03 16.86 -10.57
CA SER A 296 14.03 16.54 -9.53
C SER A 296 15.46 16.62 -10.05
N SER A 297 15.70 16.35 -11.35
CA SER A 297 17.02 16.45 -11.98
C SER A 297 17.43 17.90 -12.21
N ASP A 298 16.48 18.77 -12.53
CA ASP A 298 16.75 20.21 -12.78
C ASP A 298 17.04 21.00 -11.50
N ASN A 299 16.60 20.51 -10.34
CA ASN A 299 16.84 21.11 -9.02
C ASN A 299 18.04 20.52 -8.28
N ALA A 300 18.79 19.59 -8.87
CA ALA A 300 20.03 19.10 -8.28
C ALA A 300 21.10 20.22 -8.35
N PRO A 301 21.74 20.60 -7.23
CA PRO A 301 22.80 21.59 -7.27
C PRO A 301 23.92 21.08 -8.18
N HIS A 302 24.24 21.83 -9.23
CA HIS A 302 25.45 21.62 -10.02
C HIS A 302 26.63 21.89 -9.11
N ASN A 303 27.22 20.83 -8.52
CA ASN A 303 28.52 20.87 -7.85
C ASN A 303 29.63 20.56 -8.86
#